data_6278bc135d50c327c0618dec66174a8b
#
_entry.id   6278bc135d50c327c0618dec66174a8b
#
_cell.length_a   1.000
_cell.length_b   1.000
_cell.length_c   1.000
_cell.angle_alpha   90.00
_cell.angle_beta   90.00
_cell.angle_gamma   90.00
#
_symmetry.space_group_name_H-M   'P 1'
#
loop_
_entity.id
_entity.type
_entity.pdbx_description
1 polymer ?
#
loop_
_entity_poly.entity_id
_entity_poly.type
_entity_poly.pdbx_seq_one_letter_code
_entity_poly.pdbx_strand_id
1 'polypeptide(L)'
;MNWQNKIAEQVSSIPRSGIREFFDLVTGRTDIISLGVGEPDFVTPWNIREAAIYSLEKGHTSYTSNYGLESLRRSIVKYVDGFFHVKYDPLHEVLVTVGVSEA
;
A
#
# COMPACT_ATOMS: atom_id res chain seq x y z
N MET A 1 19.64 -1.65 -28.12
CA MET A 1 19.07 -0.33 -27.81
C MET A 1 19.56 0.07 -26.43
N ASN A 2 20.32 1.16 -26.28
CA ASN A 2 20.81 1.56 -24.96
C ASN A 2 19.75 2.41 -24.25
N TRP A 3 19.06 1.82 -23.26
CA TRP A 3 17.98 2.46 -22.52
C TRP A 3 18.48 3.54 -21.52
N GLN A 4 19.77 3.49 -21.15
CA GLN A 4 20.35 4.43 -20.18
C GLN A 4 20.28 5.89 -20.69
N ASN A 5 20.38 6.09 -22.01
CA ASN A 5 20.27 7.44 -22.61
C ASN A 5 18.83 8.01 -22.64
N LYS A 6 17.83 7.25 -22.13
CA LYS A 6 16.43 7.68 -22.05
C LYS A 6 15.96 8.00 -20.63
N ILE A 7 16.83 7.78 -19.64
CA ILE A 7 16.57 8.06 -18.25
C ILE A 7 17.17 9.44 -17.92
N ALA A 8 16.38 10.29 -17.27
CA ALA A 8 16.87 11.59 -16.82
C ALA A 8 18.08 11.40 -15.87
N GLU A 9 19.07 12.28 -15.97
CA GLU A 9 20.32 12.19 -15.21
C GLU A 9 20.07 12.16 -13.70
N GLN A 10 19.13 13.00 -13.21
CA GLN A 10 18.72 13.00 -11.80
C GLN A 10 18.19 11.64 -11.32
N VAL A 11 17.45 10.93 -12.18
CA VAL A 11 16.90 9.61 -11.85
C VAL A 11 17.99 8.54 -11.89
N SER A 12 18.91 8.61 -12.85
CA SER A 12 20.01 7.66 -12.98
C SER A 12 21.04 7.76 -11.84
N SER A 13 21.14 8.93 -11.21
CA SER A 13 22.02 9.18 -10.07
C SER A 13 21.47 8.69 -8.73
N ILE A 14 20.17 8.33 -8.64
CA ILE A 14 19.57 7.82 -7.41
C ILE A 14 20.10 6.41 -7.13
N PRO A 15 20.76 6.17 -5.98
CA PRO A 15 21.27 4.85 -5.65
C PRO A 15 20.11 3.87 -5.43
N ARG A 16 20.32 2.60 -5.78
CA ARG A 16 19.36 1.53 -5.44
C ARG A 16 19.22 1.41 -3.93
N SER A 17 18.01 1.05 -3.48
CA SER A 17 17.77 0.77 -2.07
C SER A 17 18.56 -0.47 -1.62
N GLY A 18 19.52 -0.31 -0.73
CA GLY A 18 20.30 -1.42 -0.16
C GLY A 18 19.46 -2.43 0.62
N ILE A 19 18.30 -2.03 1.11
CA ILE A 19 17.33 -2.92 1.77
C ILE A 19 16.86 -4.02 0.83
N ARG A 20 16.57 -3.70 -0.43
CA ARG A 20 16.14 -4.71 -1.42
C ARG A 20 17.24 -5.72 -1.73
N GLU A 21 18.48 -5.25 -1.90
CA GLU A 21 19.61 -6.14 -2.13
C GLU A 21 19.81 -7.12 -0.97
N PHE A 22 19.60 -6.66 0.27
CA PHE A 22 19.65 -7.53 1.44
C PHE A 22 18.54 -8.59 1.44
N PHE A 23 17.30 -8.22 1.09
CA PHE A 23 16.19 -9.19 1.00
C PHE A 23 16.38 -10.20 -0.13
N ASP A 24 16.94 -9.79 -1.26
CA ASP A 24 17.26 -10.69 -2.38
C ASP A 24 18.24 -11.79 -1.96
N LEU A 25 19.17 -11.52 -1.04
CA LEU A 25 20.12 -12.50 -0.52
C LEU A 25 19.48 -13.59 0.36
N VAL A 26 18.36 -13.28 1.03
CA VAL A 26 17.69 -14.20 1.96
C VAL A 26 16.45 -14.84 1.35
N THR A 27 15.95 -14.30 0.23
CA THR A 27 14.77 -14.83 -0.45
C THR A 27 15.04 -16.26 -0.95
N GLY A 28 14.14 -17.17 -0.58
CA GLY A 28 14.22 -18.59 -0.97
C GLY A 28 15.16 -19.45 -0.08
N ARG A 29 15.80 -18.87 0.92
CA ARG A 29 16.60 -19.63 1.89
C ARG A 29 15.71 -20.15 3.02
N THR A 30 15.75 -21.46 3.25
CA THR A 30 14.98 -22.14 4.30
C THR A 30 15.75 -22.34 5.60
N ASP A 31 17.06 -22.08 5.57
CA ASP A 31 17.99 -22.19 6.68
C ASP A 31 18.15 -20.87 7.48
N ILE A 32 17.43 -19.82 7.08
CA ILE A 32 17.48 -18.50 7.71
C ILE A 32 16.09 -18.13 8.24
N ILE A 33 16.03 -17.72 9.51
CA ILE A 33 14.86 -17.07 10.08
C ILE A 33 14.98 -15.57 9.86
N SER A 34 14.18 -15.02 8.94
CA SER A 34 14.20 -13.58 8.65
C SER A 34 13.38 -12.82 9.69
N LEU A 35 13.99 -11.81 10.30
CA LEU A 35 13.33 -10.80 11.14
C LEU A 35 13.33 -9.42 10.44
N GLY A 36 13.56 -9.40 9.13
CA GLY A 36 13.84 -8.18 8.39
C GLY A 36 12.61 -7.39 7.93
N VAL A 37 11.48 -8.07 7.72
CA VAL A 37 10.22 -7.42 7.30
C VAL A 37 9.21 -7.57 8.41
N GLY A 38 8.69 -6.44 8.90
CA GLY A 38 7.62 -6.42 9.88
C GLY A 38 6.26 -6.60 9.22
N GLU A 39 5.89 -7.84 8.89
CA GLU A 39 4.57 -8.15 8.37
C GLU A 39 3.84 -9.13 9.32
N PRO A 40 2.50 -9.03 9.45
CA PRO A 40 1.74 -10.01 10.22
C PRO A 40 1.87 -11.40 9.60
N ASP A 41 2.17 -12.41 10.42
CA ASP A 41 2.22 -13.80 9.98
C ASP A 41 0.83 -14.48 10.02
N PHE A 42 -0.22 -13.70 10.17
CA PHE A 42 -1.62 -14.11 10.16
C PHE A 42 -2.27 -13.84 8.81
N VAL A 43 -3.05 -14.79 8.35
CA VAL A 43 -3.89 -14.57 7.16
C VAL A 43 -4.95 -13.51 7.49
N THR A 44 -5.20 -12.61 6.55
CA THR A 44 -6.28 -11.60 6.67
C THR A 44 -7.58 -12.26 7.13
N PRO A 45 -8.31 -11.70 8.13
CA PRO A 45 -9.55 -12.26 8.65
C PRO A 45 -10.56 -12.59 7.55
N TRP A 46 -11.28 -13.71 7.72
CA TRP A 46 -12.18 -14.24 6.71
C TRP A 46 -13.19 -13.20 6.20
N ASN A 47 -13.85 -12.48 7.09
CA ASN A 47 -14.84 -11.48 6.75
C ASN A 47 -14.30 -10.36 5.84
N ILE A 48 -13.03 -9.99 5.99
CA ILE A 48 -12.37 -8.98 5.15
C ILE A 48 -12.08 -9.58 3.76
N ARG A 49 -11.57 -10.81 3.71
CA ARG A 49 -11.31 -11.52 2.44
C ARG A 49 -12.58 -11.74 1.64
N GLU A 50 -13.64 -12.17 2.31
CA GLU A 50 -14.96 -12.40 1.70
C GLU A 50 -15.53 -11.09 1.13
N ALA A 51 -15.45 -9.98 1.86
CA ALA A 51 -15.88 -8.68 1.37
C ALA A 51 -15.10 -8.22 0.13
N ALA A 52 -13.78 -8.49 0.08
CA ALA A 52 -12.96 -8.18 -1.07
C ALA A 52 -13.34 -9.04 -2.30
N ILE A 53 -13.53 -10.34 -2.13
CA ILE A 53 -13.99 -11.27 -3.18
C ILE A 53 -15.34 -10.82 -3.72
N TYR A 54 -16.30 -10.57 -2.83
CA TYR A 54 -17.64 -10.09 -3.20
C TYR A 54 -17.60 -8.79 -3.99
N SER A 55 -16.72 -7.84 -3.60
CA SER A 55 -16.55 -6.59 -4.33
C SER A 55 -16.10 -6.81 -5.78
N LEU A 56 -15.16 -7.74 -5.99
CA LEU A 56 -14.69 -8.11 -7.33
C LEU A 56 -15.81 -8.80 -8.15
N GLU A 57 -16.53 -9.73 -7.55
CA GLU A 57 -17.66 -10.42 -8.21
C GLU A 57 -18.78 -9.47 -8.59
N LYS A 58 -18.99 -8.38 -7.84
CA LYS A 58 -19.94 -7.32 -8.16
C LYS A 58 -19.42 -6.32 -9.20
N GLY A 59 -18.21 -6.51 -9.69
CA GLY A 59 -17.62 -5.64 -10.72
C GLY A 59 -17.18 -4.26 -10.22
N HIS A 60 -16.87 -4.11 -8.94
CA HIS A 60 -16.32 -2.86 -8.40
C HIS A 60 -14.85 -2.72 -8.77
N THR A 61 -14.57 -2.64 -10.07
CA THR A 61 -13.22 -2.62 -10.66
C THR A 61 -12.93 -1.37 -11.48
N SER A 62 -13.81 -0.37 -11.41
CA SER A 62 -13.68 0.89 -12.15
C SER A 62 -12.75 1.87 -11.44
N TYR A 63 -12.29 2.88 -12.19
CA TYR A 63 -11.59 4.02 -11.60
C TYR A 63 -12.47 4.74 -10.57
N THR A 64 -11.82 5.25 -9.54
CA THR A 64 -12.42 6.12 -8.53
C THR A 64 -11.92 7.55 -8.66
N SER A 65 -12.34 8.44 -7.76
CA SER A 65 -11.71 9.75 -7.60
C SER A 65 -10.21 9.58 -7.25
N ASN A 66 -9.36 10.52 -7.69
CA ASN A 66 -7.95 10.58 -7.29
C ASN A 66 -7.75 10.71 -5.77
N TYR A 67 -8.76 11.19 -5.05
CA TYR A 67 -8.75 11.21 -3.58
C TYR A 67 -9.08 9.85 -2.94
N GLY A 68 -9.42 8.85 -3.75
CA GLY A 68 -9.93 7.56 -3.31
C GLY A 68 -11.45 7.51 -3.19
N LEU A 69 -11.99 6.32 -2.97
CA LEU A 69 -13.41 6.07 -2.84
C LEU A 69 -14.00 6.83 -1.65
N GLU A 70 -15.04 7.63 -1.87
CA GLU A 70 -15.65 8.46 -0.81
C GLU A 70 -16.15 7.63 0.38
N SER A 71 -16.78 6.48 0.12
CA SER A 71 -17.25 5.59 1.19
C SER A 71 -16.10 5.06 2.06
N LEU A 72 -14.94 4.79 1.47
CA LEU A 72 -13.73 4.41 2.20
C LEU A 72 -13.22 5.57 3.06
N ARG A 73 -13.12 6.77 2.51
CA ARG A 73 -12.69 7.97 3.25
C ARG A 73 -13.60 8.26 4.45
N ARG A 74 -14.92 8.12 4.28
CA ARG A 74 -15.89 8.25 5.38
C ARG A 74 -15.69 7.16 6.45
N SER A 75 -15.39 5.93 6.03
CA SER A 75 -15.11 4.83 6.97
C SER A 75 -13.80 5.06 7.74
N ILE A 76 -12.78 5.59 7.09
CA ILE A 76 -11.50 5.97 7.74
C ILE A 76 -11.75 7.02 8.82
N VAL A 77 -12.46 8.09 8.51
CA VAL A 77 -12.78 9.16 9.47
C VAL A 77 -13.55 8.62 10.67
N LYS A 78 -14.55 7.76 10.43
CA LYS A 78 -15.30 7.11 11.51
C LYS A 78 -14.41 6.23 12.40
N TYR A 79 -13.50 5.49 11.81
CA TYR A 79 -12.54 4.67 12.54
C TYR A 79 -11.61 5.52 13.40
N VAL A 80 -11.03 6.58 12.83
CA VAL A 80 -10.12 7.49 13.53
C VAL A 80 -10.83 8.21 14.69
N ASP A 81 -12.06 8.70 14.46
CA ASP A 81 -12.86 9.33 15.53
C ASP A 81 -13.16 8.33 16.67
N GLY A 82 -13.49 7.08 16.33
CA GLY A 82 -13.79 6.05 17.31
C GLY A 82 -12.61 5.65 18.21
N PHE A 83 -11.38 5.65 17.67
CA PHE A 83 -10.19 5.22 18.39
C PHE A 83 -9.37 6.36 18.99
N PHE A 84 -9.29 7.49 18.29
CA PHE A 84 -8.40 8.58 18.66
C PHE A 84 -9.14 9.84 19.08
N HIS A 85 -10.48 9.87 18.93
CA HIS A 85 -11.34 11.03 19.21
C HIS A 85 -10.94 12.29 18.44
N VAL A 86 -10.44 12.10 17.21
CA VAL A 86 -10.06 13.16 16.28
C VAL A 86 -11.01 13.14 15.10
N LYS A 87 -11.54 14.31 14.75
CA LYS A 87 -12.49 14.47 13.64
C LYS A 87 -11.81 15.09 12.44
N TYR A 88 -12.02 14.47 11.28
CA TYR A 88 -11.58 14.97 9.99
C TYR A 88 -12.76 15.11 9.03
N ASP A 89 -12.67 16.04 8.08
CA ASP A 89 -13.58 16.09 6.95
C ASP A 89 -13.19 15.01 5.92
N PRO A 90 -14.06 14.02 5.64
CA PRO A 90 -13.75 12.95 4.70
C PRO A 90 -13.56 13.44 3.26
N LEU A 91 -14.06 14.63 2.91
CA LEU A 91 -13.97 15.16 1.55
C LEU A 91 -12.72 15.99 1.30
N HIS A 92 -12.18 16.66 2.33
CA HIS A 92 -11.09 17.62 2.19
C HIS A 92 -9.82 17.26 2.96
N GLU A 93 -9.92 16.38 3.96
CA GLU A 93 -8.80 16.07 4.86
C GLU A 93 -8.34 14.59 4.82
N VAL A 94 -8.87 13.81 3.88
CA VAL A 94 -8.51 12.39 3.70
C VAL A 94 -8.14 12.11 2.25
N LEU A 95 -6.96 11.56 2.04
CA LEU A 95 -6.45 11.08 0.77
C LEU A 95 -6.09 9.60 0.89
N VAL A 96 -6.53 8.78 -0.04
CA VAL A 96 -6.13 7.37 -0.17
C VAL A 96 -5.03 7.27 -1.22
N THR A 97 -3.85 6.86 -0.81
CA THR A 97 -2.66 6.78 -1.68
C THR A 97 -2.34 5.34 -2.08
N VAL A 98 -1.56 5.17 -3.15
CA VAL A 98 -1.02 3.88 -3.57
C VAL A 98 0.23 3.56 -2.75
N GLY A 99 0.01 3.24 -1.47
CA GLY A 99 1.07 2.95 -0.50
C GLY A 99 1.70 4.19 0.12
N VAL A 100 2.55 3.94 1.11
CA VAL A 100 3.23 4.98 1.90
C VAL A 100 4.20 5.82 1.05
N SER A 101 4.74 5.25 -0.03
CA SER A 101 5.69 5.97 -0.89
C SER A 101 5.04 7.11 -1.68
N GLU A 102 3.72 7.10 -1.86
CA GLU A 102 2.99 8.22 -2.45
C GLU A 102 2.58 9.24 -1.38
N ALA A 103 2.29 8.80 -0.15
CA ALA A 103 1.90 9.66 0.97
C ALA A 103 3.02 10.55 1.45
#